data_7acfbd3ce17d9e96642a4e719a057914
#
_entry.id   7acfbd3ce17d9e96642a4e719a057914
#
_cell.length_a   1.000
_cell.length_b   1.000
_cell.length_c   1.000
_cell.angle_alpha   90.00
_cell.angle_beta   90.00
_cell.angle_gamma   90.00
#
_symmetry.space_group_name_H-M   'P 1'
#
loop_
_entity.id
_entity.type
_entity.pdbx_description
1 polymer ?
#
loop_
_entity_poly.entity_id
_entity_poly.type
_entity_poly.pdbx_seq_one_letter_code
_entity_poly.pdbx_strand_id
1 'polypeptide(L)'
;MELPRRRAPRRKDDRTILHFDYDCFYASVFEQRDPRLKSLPLGVKQKNILATCNYVARRRGVKKLMFITDAKKMCPDLVIIEGEDLTPFRDMSKTLFGYLRAFSWNGKAERLGFDEVFLDVTDIIQYNMLCLNKLSLSESFFYLSRQDPEKGFLCDLTSPAGCVYGSALGDVDDPKYVRLLLASHLAFHMRTKLEEMFGFTASVGVSTNKLLSKLAGCVNKPRNQTTLMSNIDHVVTEFMDAHSVRKVPGIGFKTSRILESQYLSTQPGPEDADRETSPLKVCHVRLHPDTAPDMLEKLLGGPGSERGVGERVWGLLHGVDDTEVKHASDIPSQISIEDTYKGLETMWRIEEELQKISASLVRRMRTDLVTEDDSVQPGGRRWIAHPKTLRLSIRSWPADQTQSFQRISRSQPLPNFIFSLPDTPETIGQRLTTETLLPMMKRFHPPNHAWKLQLMNVCVANMAASGSEAGPGVGRDISVMFKKQDDVLRQWKIDTTIVEDETISDVSLEEAELEGFDDGDSWEDDEETRRCSLCGYCIPPFALAAHARYHDLGD
;
A
#
# COMPACT_ATOMS: atom_id res chain seq x y z
N MET A 1 -45.79 12.04 9.61
CA MET A 1 -45.22 10.81 9.08
C MET A 1 -43.71 10.88 9.34
N GLU A 2 -43.24 10.30 10.45
CA GLU A 2 -41.81 10.29 10.73
C GLU A 2 -41.11 9.42 9.68
N LEU A 3 -40.20 10.02 8.93
CA LEU A 3 -39.32 9.27 8.03
C LEU A 3 -38.56 8.22 8.85
N PRO A 4 -38.46 6.98 8.38
CA PRO A 4 -37.72 5.94 9.12
C PRO A 4 -36.31 6.44 9.40
N ARG A 5 -35.94 6.55 10.69
CA ARG A 5 -34.61 6.93 11.13
C ARG A 5 -33.63 5.94 10.48
N ARG A 6 -32.86 6.43 9.52
CA ARG A 6 -31.87 5.63 8.80
C ARG A 6 -30.85 5.12 9.80
N ARG A 7 -30.69 3.83 9.87
CA ARG A 7 -29.74 3.18 10.80
C ARG A 7 -28.32 3.59 10.40
N ALA A 8 -27.59 4.24 11.32
CA ALA A 8 -26.18 4.53 11.11
C ALA A 8 -25.40 3.22 10.88
N PRO A 9 -24.45 3.18 9.96
CA PRO A 9 -23.64 2.00 9.74
C PRO A 9 -22.81 1.69 11.00
N ARG A 10 -22.67 0.40 11.33
CA ARG A 10 -21.96 -0.05 12.54
C ARG A 10 -20.45 -0.06 12.29
N ARG A 11 -19.67 0.58 13.17
CA ARG A 11 -18.21 0.48 13.18
C ARG A 11 -17.77 -0.81 13.85
N LYS A 12 -16.65 -1.37 13.35
CA LYS A 12 -15.89 -2.41 14.04
C LYS A 12 -14.80 -1.73 14.88
N ASP A 13 -14.93 -1.81 16.20
CA ASP A 13 -14.01 -1.16 17.15
C ASP A 13 -13.09 -2.17 17.84
N ASP A 14 -12.80 -3.29 17.21
CA ASP A 14 -11.99 -4.39 17.72
C ASP A 14 -10.49 -4.26 17.43
N ARG A 15 -10.12 -3.38 16.50
CA ARG A 15 -8.73 -3.11 16.10
C ARG A 15 -8.18 -1.88 16.79
N THR A 16 -6.84 -1.79 16.82
CA THR A 16 -6.10 -0.60 17.25
C THR A 16 -5.10 -0.23 16.17
N ILE A 17 -5.33 0.91 15.52
CA ILE A 17 -4.57 1.38 14.37
C ILE A 17 -3.83 2.66 14.71
N LEU A 18 -2.52 2.67 14.45
CA LEU A 18 -1.68 3.86 14.49
C LEU A 18 -1.44 4.34 13.04
N HIS A 19 -1.54 5.64 12.84
CA HIS A 19 -1.13 6.29 11.59
C HIS A 19 0.02 7.25 11.88
N PHE A 20 1.20 6.93 11.37
CA PHE A 20 2.39 7.79 11.43
C PHE A 20 2.49 8.62 10.16
N ASP A 21 2.84 9.90 10.32
CA ASP A 21 3.13 10.85 9.24
C ASP A 21 4.39 11.61 9.63
N TYR A 22 5.51 11.38 8.91
CA TYR A 22 6.78 12.04 9.22
C TYR A 22 6.71 13.52 8.85
N ASP A 23 7.03 14.37 9.80
CA ASP A 23 6.93 15.82 9.62
C ASP A 23 7.91 16.31 8.56
N CYS A 24 7.40 16.98 7.51
CA CYS A 24 8.21 17.58 6.44
C CYS A 24 9.28 16.64 5.86
N PHE A 25 8.93 15.37 5.63
CA PHE A 25 9.86 14.25 5.43
C PHE A 25 11.07 14.57 4.54
N TYR A 26 10.87 15.14 3.32
CA TYR A 26 12.00 15.44 2.42
C TYR A 26 12.95 16.50 3.02
N ALA A 27 12.40 17.50 3.70
CA ALA A 27 13.24 18.48 4.40
C ALA A 27 13.99 17.84 5.56
N SER A 28 13.32 16.96 6.33
CA SER A 28 13.92 16.27 7.47
C SER A 28 15.06 15.32 7.07
N VAL A 29 15.02 14.73 5.86
CA VAL A 29 16.15 13.92 5.33
C VAL A 29 17.41 14.78 5.16
N PHE A 30 17.28 16.01 4.69
CA PHE A 30 18.42 16.94 4.58
C PHE A 30 18.83 17.50 5.92
N GLU A 31 17.88 17.81 6.80
CA GLU A 31 18.14 18.30 8.17
C GLU A 31 18.86 17.24 9.04
N GLN A 32 18.62 15.95 8.78
CA GLN A 32 19.33 14.86 9.44
C GLN A 32 20.80 14.80 9.00
N ARG A 33 21.08 15.07 7.71
CA ARG A 33 22.44 15.11 7.16
C ARG A 33 23.21 16.36 7.56
N ASP A 34 22.53 17.51 7.61
CA ASP A 34 23.07 18.78 8.06
C ASP A 34 22.13 19.41 9.11
N PRO A 35 22.41 19.21 10.41
CA PRO A 35 21.58 19.72 11.50
C PRO A 35 21.44 21.25 11.53
N ARG A 36 22.33 22.01 10.89
CA ARG A 36 22.24 23.47 10.80
C ARG A 36 20.99 23.93 10.05
N LEU A 37 20.50 23.11 9.12
CA LEU A 37 19.29 23.39 8.34
C LEU A 37 18.02 23.41 9.18
N LYS A 38 17.99 22.76 10.36
CA LYS A 38 16.81 22.73 11.26
C LYS A 38 16.35 24.12 11.71
N SER A 39 17.27 25.06 11.85
CA SER A 39 16.98 26.43 12.30
C SER A 39 16.68 27.39 11.14
N LEU A 40 16.93 27.01 9.91
CA LEU A 40 16.77 27.82 8.71
C LEU A 40 15.44 27.52 8.00
N PRO A 41 14.85 28.49 7.31
CA PRO A 41 13.73 28.21 6.42
C PRO A 41 14.22 27.37 5.23
N LEU A 42 13.80 26.11 5.15
CA LEU A 42 14.25 25.14 4.15
C LEU A 42 13.11 24.74 3.23
N GLY A 43 13.37 24.77 1.91
CA GLY A 43 12.51 24.22 0.87
C GLY A 43 13.26 23.18 0.03
N VAL A 44 12.60 22.08 -0.26
CA VAL A 44 13.10 21.05 -1.20
C VAL A 44 12.39 21.24 -2.52
N LYS A 45 13.14 21.53 -3.57
CA LYS A 45 12.56 21.78 -4.89
C LYS A 45 12.58 20.54 -5.76
N GLN A 46 11.56 20.45 -6.62
CA GLN A 46 11.53 19.59 -7.78
C GLN A 46 11.11 20.43 -8.97
N LYS A 47 11.99 20.53 -9.98
CA LYS A 47 11.83 21.45 -11.11
C LYS A 47 11.61 22.91 -10.62
N ASN A 48 10.47 23.49 -10.89
CA ASN A 48 10.15 24.89 -10.58
C ASN A 48 9.28 25.09 -9.35
N ILE A 49 8.94 24.01 -8.62
CA ILE A 49 8.07 24.05 -7.45
C ILE A 49 8.78 23.50 -6.21
N LEU A 50 8.28 23.88 -5.04
CA LEU A 50 8.67 23.28 -3.76
C LEU A 50 7.87 22.00 -3.56
N ALA A 51 8.51 20.84 -3.60
CA ALA A 51 7.87 19.58 -3.23
C ALA A 51 7.42 19.60 -1.76
N THR A 52 8.27 20.12 -0.87
CA THR A 52 7.95 20.39 0.53
C THR A 52 8.80 21.52 1.10
N CYS A 53 8.44 21.97 2.31
CA CYS A 53 9.24 22.91 3.09
C CYS A 53 9.09 22.57 4.57
N ASN A 54 10.12 22.93 5.36
CA ASN A 54 10.11 22.70 6.80
C ASN A 54 9.17 23.67 7.53
N TYR A 55 8.93 23.43 8.83
CA TYR A 55 8.02 24.26 9.62
C TYR A 55 8.55 25.67 9.87
N VAL A 56 9.84 25.90 9.80
CA VAL A 56 10.42 27.26 9.85
C VAL A 56 9.97 28.07 8.64
N ALA A 57 10.05 27.50 7.44
CA ALA A 57 9.56 28.14 6.23
C ALA A 57 8.03 28.29 6.21
N ARG A 58 7.27 27.26 6.69
CA ARG A 58 5.79 27.32 6.78
C ARG A 58 5.31 28.45 7.68
N ARG A 59 5.96 28.70 8.82
CA ARG A 59 5.63 29.85 9.69
C ARG A 59 5.83 31.20 9.04
N ARG A 60 6.66 31.27 7.99
CA ARG A 60 6.88 32.47 7.16
C ARG A 60 5.95 32.54 5.95
N GLY A 61 4.95 31.66 5.86
CA GLY A 61 3.94 31.65 4.81
C GLY A 61 4.29 30.80 3.58
N VAL A 62 5.45 30.15 3.54
CA VAL A 62 5.80 29.24 2.43
C VAL A 62 4.97 27.97 2.52
N LYS A 63 4.43 27.51 1.38
CA LYS A 63 3.58 26.32 1.29
C LYS A 63 4.19 25.28 0.35
N LYS A 64 3.81 24.00 0.56
CA LYS A 64 4.11 22.94 -0.41
C LYS A 64 3.45 23.24 -1.77
N LEU A 65 4.06 22.76 -2.85
CA LEU A 65 3.64 22.95 -4.25
C LEU A 65 3.68 24.41 -4.74
N MET A 66 4.17 25.34 -3.94
CA MET A 66 4.35 26.75 -4.33
C MET A 66 5.48 26.87 -5.38
N PHE A 67 5.33 27.77 -6.35
CA PHE A 67 6.44 28.13 -7.25
C PHE A 67 7.61 28.74 -6.47
N ILE A 68 8.83 28.40 -6.87
CA ILE A 68 10.05 28.87 -6.22
C ILE A 68 10.11 30.40 -6.23
N THR A 69 9.69 31.03 -7.31
CA THR A 69 9.64 32.49 -7.45
C THR A 69 8.75 33.14 -6.41
N ASP A 70 7.59 32.57 -6.11
CA ASP A 70 6.64 33.08 -5.14
C ASP A 70 7.08 32.78 -3.71
N ALA A 71 7.64 31.61 -3.48
CA ALA A 71 8.23 31.24 -2.21
C ALA A 71 9.38 32.18 -1.81
N LYS A 72 10.23 32.57 -2.75
CA LYS A 72 11.32 33.53 -2.54
C LYS A 72 10.83 34.96 -2.29
N LYS A 73 9.69 35.36 -2.89
CA LYS A 73 9.06 36.67 -2.56
C LYS A 73 8.61 36.72 -1.11
N MET A 74 8.03 35.59 -0.61
CA MET A 74 7.53 35.50 0.77
C MET A 74 8.64 35.30 1.79
N CYS A 75 9.69 34.57 1.44
CA CYS A 75 10.82 34.24 2.30
C CYS A 75 12.14 34.39 1.51
N PRO A 76 12.71 35.62 1.42
CA PRO A 76 13.91 35.89 0.60
C PRO A 76 15.13 35.05 1.00
N ASP A 77 15.27 34.73 2.29
CA ASP A 77 16.34 33.92 2.86
C ASP A 77 16.04 32.40 2.85
N LEU A 78 15.00 31.97 2.14
CA LEU A 78 14.68 30.56 1.98
C LEU A 78 15.84 29.77 1.38
N VAL A 79 16.36 28.80 2.11
CA VAL A 79 17.34 27.83 1.62
C VAL A 79 16.63 26.83 0.74
N ILE A 80 17.13 26.62 -0.49
CA ILE A 80 16.51 25.70 -1.45
C ILE A 80 17.51 24.61 -1.78
N ILE A 81 17.08 23.35 -1.62
CA ILE A 81 17.86 22.15 -1.93
C ILE A 81 17.16 21.36 -3.03
N GLU A 82 17.96 20.78 -3.94
CA GLU A 82 17.48 19.87 -4.99
C GLU A 82 16.92 18.57 -4.38
N GLY A 83 15.74 18.18 -4.80
CA GLY A 83 15.08 16.95 -4.35
C GLY A 83 14.56 16.10 -5.52
N GLU A 84 15.17 16.19 -6.69
CA GLU A 84 14.79 15.39 -7.86
C GLU A 84 15.24 13.92 -7.72
N ASP A 85 16.41 13.69 -7.12
CA ASP A 85 16.84 12.34 -6.76
C ASP A 85 16.04 11.83 -5.54
N LEU A 86 15.16 10.88 -5.78
CA LEU A 86 14.31 10.28 -4.72
C LEU A 86 15.01 9.18 -3.92
N THR A 87 16.23 8.80 -4.27
CA THR A 87 16.96 7.71 -3.62
C THR A 87 17.14 7.94 -2.12
N PRO A 88 17.63 9.12 -1.66
CA PRO A 88 17.81 9.37 -0.23
C PRO A 88 16.51 9.26 0.58
N PHE A 89 15.40 9.75 0.01
CA PHE A 89 14.10 9.71 0.68
C PHE A 89 13.57 8.29 0.79
N ARG A 90 13.77 7.49 -0.25
CA ARG A 90 13.36 6.10 -0.29
C ARG A 90 14.11 5.25 0.72
N ASP A 91 15.42 5.40 0.78
CA ASP A 91 16.28 4.62 1.67
C ASP A 91 15.95 4.96 3.13
N MET A 92 15.79 6.24 3.45
CA MET A 92 15.37 6.66 4.77
C MET A 92 13.96 6.15 5.10
N SER A 93 13.01 6.23 4.16
CA SER A 93 11.66 5.69 4.35
C SER A 93 11.67 4.19 4.65
N LYS A 94 12.53 3.40 3.98
CA LYS A 94 12.70 1.97 4.27
C LYS A 94 13.25 1.74 5.68
N THR A 95 14.25 2.51 6.09
CA THR A 95 14.86 2.43 7.43
C THR A 95 13.82 2.71 8.52
N LEU A 96 13.09 3.82 8.41
CA LEU A 96 12.06 4.20 9.38
C LEU A 96 10.90 3.18 9.42
N PHE A 97 10.48 2.69 8.26
CA PHE A 97 9.47 1.64 8.18
C PHE A 97 9.94 0.34 8.82
N GLY A 98 11.21 -0.06 8.60
CA GLY A 98 11.82 -1.22 9.26
C GLY A 98 11.73 -1.15 10.78
N TYR A 99 11.96 0.04 11.36
CA TYR A 99 11.79 0.28 12.78
C TYR A 99 10.31 0.17 13.21
N LEU A 100 9.41 0.87 12.55
CA LEU A 100 7.99 0.92 12.93
C LEU A 100 7.30 -0.44 12.82
N ARG A 101 7.58 -1.22 11.77
CA ARG A 101 6.92 -2.52 11.53
C ARG A 101 7.17 -3.54 12.64
N ALA A 102 8.25 -3.39 13.40
CA ALA A 102 8.59 -4.28 14.51
C ALA A 102 7.56 -4.25 15.66
N PHE A 103 6.77 -3.19 15.76
CA PHE A 103 5.70 -3.06 16.77
C PHE A 103 4.37 -3.68 16.33
N SER A 104 4.22 -4.10 15.08
CA SER A 104 3.05 -4.81 14.58
C SER A 104 3.31 -6.31 14.65
N TRP A 105 2.86 -6.97 15.72
CA TRP A 105 3.13 -8.39 15.95
C TRP A 105 2.40 -9.33 14.99
N ASN A 106 1.29 -8.87 14.41
CA ASN A 106 0.57 -9.58 13.35
C ASN A 106 1.16 -9.34 11.95
N GLY A 107 2.24 -8.57 11.84
CA GLY A 107 2.89 -8.25 10.56
C GLY A 107 2.10 -7.29 9.66
N LYS A 108 0.99 -6.70 10.15
CA LYS A 108 0.18 -5.75 9.40
C LYS A 108 0.73 -4.33 9.54
N ALA A 109 1.60 -3.95 8.61
CA ALA A 109 2.19 -2.61 8.49
C ALA A 109 2.16 -2.17 7.02
N GLU A 110 1.52 -1.05 6.72
CA GLU A 110 1.26 -0.57 5.37
C GLU A 110 1.86 0.82 5.17
N ARG A 111 2.76 0.96 4.19
CA ARG A 111 3.27 2.28 3.76
C ARG A 111 2.34 2.94 2.77
N LEU A 112 2.09 4.24 2.98
CA LEU A 112 1.51 5.13 2.00
C LEU A 112 2.55 6.15 1.55
N GLY A 113 3.15 5.94 0.38
CA GLY A 113 4.24 6.80 -0.08
C GLY A 113 5.53 6.60 0.71
N PHE A 114 6.27 7.69 0.96
CA PHE A 114 7.53 7.69 1.70
C PHE A 114 7.40 8.09 3.16
N ASP A 115 6.37 8.82 3.51
CA ASP A 115 6.24 9.56 4.76
C ASP A 115 5.07 9.13 5.64
N GLU A 116 4.18 8.27 5.16
CA GLU A 116 3.03 7.79 5.91
C GLU A 116 3.05 6.27 6.11
N VAL A 117 2.72 5.83 7.32
CA VAL A 117 2.66 4.41 7.69
C VAL A 117 1.42 4.13 8.53
N PHE A 118 0.65 3.10 8.17
CA PHE A 118 -0.33 2.48 9.06
C PHE A 118 0.25 1.26 9.73
N LEU A 119 -0.06 1.11 11.02
CA LEU A 119 0.30 -0.06 11.83
C LEU A 119 -0.95 -0.59 12.53
N ASP A 120 -1.20 -1.88 12.40
CA ASP A 120 -2.14 -2.59 13.26
C ASP A 120 -1.36 -3.10 14.49
N VAL A 121 -1.65 -2.52 15.63
CA VAL A 121 -1.00 -2.84 16.91
C VAL A 121 -1.95 -3.59 17.86
N THR A 122 -3.03 -4.17 17.33
CA THR A 122 -4.06 -4.84 18.11
C THR A 122 -3.46 -5.90 19.02
N ASP A 123 -2.57 -6.75 18.51
CA ASP A 123 -2.03 -7.89 19.26
C ASP A 123 -1.13 -7.48 20.44
N ILE A 124 -0.25 -6.51 20.25
CA ILE A 124 0.62 -6.01 21.33
C ILE A 124 -0.20 -5.26 22.39
N ILE A 125 -1.25 -4.54 21.99
CA ILE A 125 -2.15 -3.86 22.91
C ILE A 125 -2.98 -4.88 23.70
N GLN A 126 -3.54 -5.91 23.05
CA GLN A 126 -4.27 -6.97 23.73
C GLN A 126 -3.41 -7.70 24.78
N TYR A 127 -2.15 -7.99 24.43
CA TYR A 127 -1.22 -8.58 25.38
C TYR A 127 -1.01 -7.69 26.61
N ASN A 128 -0.77 -6.40 26.42
CA ASN A 128 -0.58 -5.45 27.51
C ASN A 128 -1.86 -5.23 28.34
N MET A 129 -3.05 -5.34 27.73
CA MET A 129 -4.31 -5.32 28.47
C MET A 129 -4.43 -6.51 29.44
N LEU A 130 -3.96 -7.70 29.05
CA LEU A 130 -3.96 -8.90 29.91
C LEU A 130 -2.95 -8.78 31.06
N CYS A 131 -1.84 -8.09 30.86
CA CYS A 131 -0.78 -7.87 31.85
C CYS A 131 -1.06 -6.68 32.78
N LEU A 132 -2.10 -5.88 32.50
CA LEU A 132 -2.36 -4.63 33.19
C LEU A 132 -2.80 -4.85 34.64
N ASN A 133 -2.06 -4.23 35.58
CA ASN A 133 -2.50 -4.10 36.97
C ASN A 133 -3.33 -2.82 37.14
N LYS A 134 -4.65 -2.96 37.18
CA LYS A 134 -5.58 -1.83 37.34
C LYS A 134 -5.46 -1.11 38.68
N LEU A 135 -4.82 -1.71 39.69
CA LEU A 135 -4.61 -1.10 41.02
C LEU A 135 -3.37 -0.19 41.08
N SER A 136 -2.50 -0.25 40.07
CA SER A 136 -1.26 0.55 40.02
C SER A 136 -1.02 1.08 38.62
N LEU A 137 -1.89 2.00 38.18
CA LEU A 137 -1.80 2.58 36.83
C LEU A 137 -0.64 3.55 36.64
N SER A 138 -0.27 4.29 37.69
CA SER A 138 0.82 5.29 37.66
C SER A 138 2.21 4.69 37.45
N GLU A 139 2.38 3.42 37.82
CA GLU A 139 3.65 2.70 37.71
C GLU A 139 3.53 1.47 36.80
N SER A 140 2.80 1.65 35.71
CA SER A 140 2.58 0.55 34.75
C SER A 140 3.82 0.32 33.89
N PHE A 141 4.04 -0.95 33.53
CA PHE A 141 5.07 -1.34 32.60
C PHE A 141 4.43 -1.84 31.30
N PHE A 142 4.81 -1.23 30.18
CA PHE A 142 4.37 -1.63 28.85
C PHE A 142 5.37 -2.62 28.25
N TYR A 143 4.93 -3.85 27.99
CA TYR A 143 5.76 -4.92 27.44
C TYR A 143 5.88 -4.82 25.92
N LEU A 144 7.09 -4.83 25.39
CA LEU A 144 7.41 -4.83 23.95
C LEU A 144 7.79 -6.20 23.41
N SER A 145 7.83 -7.24 24.26
CA SER A 145 8.14 -8.62 23.88
C SER A 145 7.32 -9.58 24.73
N ARG A 146 6.86 -10.70 24.12
CA ARG A 146 6.22 -11.80 24.85
C ARG A 146 7.24 -12.73 25.52
N GLN A 147 8.45 -12.81 24.96
CA GLN A 147 9.51 -13.73 25.40
C GLN A 147 10.45 -13.09 26.42
N ASP A 148 10.58 -11.79 26.40
CA ASP A 148 11.51 -11.02 27.22
C ASP A 148 10.71 -10.00 28.06
N PRO A 149 10.43 -10.30 29.33
CA PRO A 149 9.66 -9.42 30.21
C PRO A 149 10.41 -8.15 30.62
N GLU A 150 11.73 -8.07 30.41
CA GLU A 150 12.51 -6.86 30.69
C GLU A 150 12.43 -5.86 29.52
N LYS A 151 12.03 -6.33 28.35
CA LYS A 151 11.90 -5.47 27.15
C LYS A 151 10.59 -4.72 27.16
N GLY A 152 10.67 -3.43 27.55
CA GLY A 152 9.50 -2.58 27.65
C GLY A 152 9.86 -1.18 28.12
N PHE A 153 8.87 -0.46 28.63
CA PHE A 153 9.06 0.88 29.20
C PHE A 153 8.02 1.17 30.30
N LEU A 154 8.41 2.00 31.24
CA LEU A 154 7.51 2.51 32.29
C LEU A 154 6.58 3.56 31.69
N CYS A 155 5.33 3.56 32.08
CA CYS A 155 4.33 4.54 31.66
C CYS A 155 3.29 4.79 32.79
N ASP A 156 2.82 6.02 32.85
CA ASP A 156 1.72 6.42 33.72
C ASP A 156 0.39 6.32 32.96
N LEU A 157 -0.38 5.28 33.22
CA LEU A 157 -1.68 5.01 32.60
C LEU A 157 -2.86 5.67 33.31
N THR A 158 -2.63 6.65 34.20
CA THR A 158 -3.72 7.45 34.80
C THR A 158 -4.38 8.39 33.80
N SER A 159 -3.68 8.71 32.69
CA SER A 159 -4.18 9.53 31.61
C SER A 159 -3.55 9.14 30.25
N PRO A 160 -4.22 9.39 29.12
CA PRO A 160 -3.65 9.16 27.81
C PRO A 160 -2.43 10.05 27.54
N ALA A 161 -1.42 9.51 26.83
CA ALA A 161 -0.27 10.27 26.38
C ALA A 161 -0.64 11.13 25.15
N GLY A 162 -0.20 12.40 25.15
CA GLY A 162 -0.43 13.34 24.06
C GLY A 162 -1.82 13.97 24.06
N CYS A 163 -2.26 14.47 22.89
CA CYS A 163 -3.57 15.10 22.72
C CYS A 163 -4.68 14.05 22.59
N VAL A 164 -5.86 14.42 23.06
CA VAL A 164 -7.06 13.58 23.00
C VAL A 164 -8.19 14.34 22.31
N TYR A 165 -8.95 13.64 21.46
CA TYR A 165 -10.25 14.10 21.00
C TYR A 165 -11.34 13.22 21.65
N GLY A 166 -12.27 13.84 22.35
CA GLY A 166 -13.22 13.22 23.27
C GLY A 166 -12.78 13.38 24.72
N SER A 167 -13.23 12.49 25.62
CA SER A 167 -12.86 12.55 27.03
C SER A 167 -11.51 11.89 27.28
N ALA A 168 -10.60 12.62 27.94
CA ALA A 168 -9.35 12.06 28.46
C ALA A 168 -9.57 11.17 29.68
N LEU A 169 -10.66 11.40 30.42
CA LEU A 169 -11.06 10.58 31.56
C LEU A 169 -12.04 9.51 31.09
N GLY A 170 -11.74 8.28 31.36
CA GLY A 170 -12.58 7.14 31.00
C GLY A 170 -12.54 6.07 32.08
N ASP A 171 -13.42 5.08 31.94
CA ASP A 171 -13.51 3.96 32.84
C ASP A 171 -12.43 2.93 32.48
N VAL A 172 -11.58 2.59 33.46
CA VAL A 172 -10.56 1.54 33.31
C VAL A 172 -11.15 0.13 33.24
N ASP A 173 -12.46 0.00 33.47
CA ASP A 173 -13.20 -1.22 33.24
C ASP A 173 -13.81 -1.30 31.84
N ASP A 174 -13.82 -0.20 31.08
CA ASP A 174 -14.15 -0.21 29.64
C ASP A 174 -12.95 -0.69 28.81
N PRO A 175 -13.02 -1.90 28.21
CA PRO A 175 -11.92 -2.44 27.40
C PRO A 175 -11.57 -1.57 26.19
N LYS A 176 -12.53 -0.81 25.64
CA LYS A 176 -12.28 0.08 24.50
C LYS A 176 -11.46 1.30 24.93
N TYR A 177 -11.77 1.87 26.10
CA TYR A 177 -11.00 2.97 26.65
C TYR A 177 -9.56 2.54 26.97
N VAL A 178 -9.39 1.43 27.71
CA VAL A 178 -8.06 0.91 28.09
C VAL A 178 -7.20 0.61 26.85
N ARG A 179 -7.79 0.08 25.79
CA ARG A 179 -7.10 -0.19 24.52
C ARG A 179 -6.51 1.09 23.93
N LEU A 180 -7.29 2.16 23.82
CA LEU A 180 -6.84 3.44 23.28
C LEU A 180 -5.86 4.15 24.22
N LEU A 181 -6.03 4.02 25.53
CA LEU A 181 -5.10 4.50 26.55
C LEU A 181 -3.71 3.89 26.34
N LEU A 182 -3.60 2.56 26.33
CA LEU A 182 -2.35 1.84 26.08
C LEU A 182 -1.74 2.21 24.71
N ALA A 183 -2.57 2.31 23.68
CA ALA A 183 -2.12 2.68 22.34
C ALA A 183 -1.53 4.09 22.28
N SER A 184 -2.05 5.02 23.08
CA SER A 184 -1.51 6.39 23.17
C SER A 184 -0.09 6.38 23.74
N HIS A 185 0.19 5.58 24.76
CA HIS A 185 1.53 5.45 25.35
C HIS A 185 2.50 4.72 24.41
N LEU A 186 2.05 3.68 23.70
CA LEU A 186 2.85 3.04 22.68
C LEU A 186 3.23 4.03 21.57
N ALA A 187 2.27 4.80 21.06
CA ALA A 187 2.51 5.81 20.02
C ALA A 187 3.50 6.87 20.49
N PHE A 188 3.39 7.33 21.75
CA PHE A 188 4.32 8.27 22.35
C PHE A 188 5.74 7.70 22.44
N HIS A 189 5.88 6.48 22.95
CA HIS A 189 7.16 5.79 23.02
C HIS A 189 7.81 5.65 21.63
N MET A 190 7.04 5.16 20.65
CA MET A 190 7.54 4.98 19.28
C MET A 190 8.00 6.30 18.66
N ARG A 191 7.25 7.39 18.83
CA ARG A 191 7.62 8.73 18.34
C ARG A 191 8.90 9.24 18.98
N THR A 192 9.02 9.12 20.31
CA THR A 192 10.20 9.55 21.05
C THR A 192 11.43 8.79 20.59
N LYS A 193 11.32 7.47 20.48
CA LYS A 193 12.43 6.64 20.00
C LYS A 193 12.79 6.89 18.53
N LEU A 194 11.81 7.14 17.67
CA LEU A 194 12.05 7.50 16.28
C LEU A 194 12.84 8.82 16.18
N GLU A 195 12.51 9.81 17.02
CA GLU A 195 13.24 11.06 17.06
C GLU A 195 14.65 10.89 17.66
N GLU A 196 14.80 10.15 18.76
CA GLU A 196 16.09 9.88 19.40
C GLU A 196 17.05 9.10 18.47
N MET A 197 16.57 8.05 17.81
CA MET A 197 17.41 7.15 17.02
C MET A 197 17.74 7.69 15.63
N PHE A 198 16.78 8.36 14.99
CA PHE A 198 16.88 8.75 13.59
C PHE A 198 16.83 10.26 13.35
N GLY A 199 16.45 11.05 14.36
CA GLY A 199 16.33 12.50 14.26
C GLY A 199 15.08 12.99 13.52
N PHE A 200 14.08 12.11 13.29
CA PHE A 200 12.83 12.41 12.59
C PHE A 200 11.68 12.61 13.57
N THR A 201 10.96 13.72 13.42
CA THR A 201 9.70 13.92 14.13
C THR A 201 8.53 13.37 13.31
N ALA A 202 7.48 12.95 14.02
CA ALA A 202 6.26 12.45 13.39
C ALA A 202 5.00 12.97 14.09
N SER A 203 3.94 13.10 13.31
CA SER A 203 2.59 13.31 13.80
C SER A 203 1.84 11.98 13.74
N VAL A 204 1.20 11.60 14.87
CA VAL A 204 0.56 10.29 14.97
C VAL A 204 -0.91 10.41 15.33
N GLY A 205 -1.74 9.62 14.63
CA GLY A 205 -3.14 9.42 15.00
C GLY A 205 -3.38 8.01 15.52
N VAL A 206 -4.15 7.91 16.59
CA VAL A 206 -4.51 6.66 17.27
C VAL A 206 -6.02 6.50 17.22
N SER A 207 -6.53 5.40 16.66
CA SER A 207 -7.96 5.07 16.66
C SER A 207 -8.20 3.60 16.31
N THR A 208 -9.47 3.23 16.01
CA THR A 208 -9.91 1.85 15.77
C THR A 208 -9.90 1.43 14.29
N ASN A 209 -9.71 2.36 13.35
CA ASN A 209 -9.58 2.06 11.93
C ASN A 209 -8.66 3.04 11.20
N LYS A 210 -8.32 2.77 9.93
CA LYS A 210 -7.39 3.57 9.12
C LYS A 210 -7.89 4.98 8.87
N LEU A 211 -9.18 5.14 8.60
CA LEU A 211 -9.83 6.43 8.34
C LEU A 211 -9.66 7.36 9.55
N LEU A 212 -10.11 6.90 10.70
CA LEU A 212 -10.12 7.70 11.93
C LEU A 212 -8.71 8.01 12.43
N SER A 213 -7.80 7.03 12.39
CA SER A 213 -6.41 7.26 12.80
C SER A 213 -5.71 8.27 11.89
N LYS A 214 -5.93 8.22 10.56
CA LYS A 214 -5.35 9.21 9.64
C LYS A 214 -5.89 10.62 9.89
N LEU A 215 -7.19 10.77 10.10
CA LEU A 215 -7.80 12.07 10.42
C LEU A 215 -7.31 12.60 11.77
N ALA A 216 -7.25 11.77 12.79
CA ALA A 216 -6.74 12.15 14.12
C ALA A 216 -5.28 12.64 14.03
N GLY A 217 -4.42 11.98 13.27
CA GLY A 217 -3.04 12.38 13.04
C GLY A 217 -2.86 13.73 12.36
N CYS A 218 -3.91 14.27 11.73
CA CYS A 218 -3.88 15.59 11.09
C CYS A 218 -4.21 16.76 12.01
N VAL A 219 -4.77 16.52 13.22
CA VAL A 219 -5.34 17.59 14.07
C VAL A 219 -4.26 18.43 14.73
N ASN A 220 -3.25 17.81 15.33
CA ASN A 220 -2.24 18.49 16.16
C ASN A 220 -0.84 18.37 15.57
N LYS A 221 -0.66 18.68 14.28
CA LYS A 221 0.66 18.73 13.63
C LYS A 221 1.43 20.00 14.00
N PRO A 222 2.76 20.01 14.07
CA PRO A 222 3.71 18.90 13.97
C PRO A 222 4.12 18.32 15.33
N ARG A 223 4.98 17.26 15.29
CA ARG A 223 5.66 16.67 16.45
C ARG A 223 4.70 16.38 17.60
N ASN A 224 3.54 15.83 17.28
CA ASN A 224 2.49 15.55 18.25
C ASN A 224 1.75 14.25 17.93
N GLN A 225 0.80 13.89 18.77
CA GLN A 225 -0.12 12.78 18.50
C GLN A 225 -1.51 13.13 18.98
N THR A 226 -2.51 12.51 18.36
CA THR A 226 -3.91 12.66 18.77
C THR A 226 -4.55 11.29 18.87
N THR A 227 -5.09 10.98 20.04
CA THR A 227 -5.92 9.79 20.25
C THR A 227 -7.39 10.18 20.13
N LEU A 228 -8.09 9.60 19.16
CA LEU A 228 -9.54 9.72 19.07
C LEU A 228 -10.18 8.68 19.98
N MET A 229 -10.80 9.11 21.08
CA MET A 229 -11.52 8.25 22.01
C MET A 229 -12.86 7.80 21.39
N SER A 230 -12.78 6.78 20.54
CA SER A 230 -13.88 6.26 19.72
C SER A 230 -14.75 5.24 20.46
N ASN A 231 -14.57 5.08 21.77
CA ASN A 231 -15.40 4.21 22.62
C ASN A 231 -16.87 4.68 22.71
N ILE A 232 -17.14 5.95 22.37
CA ILE A 232 -18.47 6.55 22.38
C ILE A 232 -18.84 7.06 20.97
N ASP A 233 -19.98 6.61 20.45
CA ASP A 233 -20.38 6.87 19.06
C ASP A 233 -20.57 8.35 18.71
N HIS A 234 -21.10 9.18 19.63
CA HIS A 234 -21.30 10.59 19.35
C HIS A 234 -19.98 11.34 19.18
N VAL A 235 -18.93 10.97 19.92
CA VAL A 235 -17.58 11.57 19.80
C VAL A 235 -17.04 11.40 18.38
N VAL A 236 -17.20 10.21 17.80
CA VAL A 236 -16.77 9.95 16.41
C VAL A 236 -17.63 10.75 15.43
N THR A 237 -18.92 10.84 15.68
CA THR A 237 -19.82 11.61 14.81
C THR A 237 -19.45 13.10 14.80
N GLU A 238 -19.24 13.71 15.96
CA GLU A 238 -18.79 15.10 16.07
C GLU A 238 -17.44 15.33 15.40
N PHE A 239 -16.51 14.38 15.62
CA PHE A 239 -15.21 14.43 14.98
C PHE A 239 -15.32 14.43 13.45
N MET A 240 -16.11 13.53 12.90
CA MET A 240 -16.33 13.44 11.45
C MET A 240 -17.04 14.69 10.91
N ASP A 241 -18.07 15.17 11.59
CA ASP A 241 -18.88 16.31 11.20
C ASP A 241 -18.08 17.63 11.08
N ALA A 242 -17.02 17.77 11.85
CA ALA A 242 -16.14 18.94 11.81
C ALA A 242 -15.27 18.99 10.53
N HIS A 243 -15.07 17.84 9.88
CA HIS A 243 -14.19 17.75 8.72
C HIS A 243 -14.86 18.16 7.41
N SER A 244 -14.07 18.76 6.51
CA SER A 244 -14.45 18.90 5.11
C SER A 244 -14.53 17.52 4.44
N VAL A 245 -15.51 17.29 3.56
CA VAL A 245 -15.65 16.02 2.82
C VAL A 245 -14.40 15.66 2.03
N ARG A 246 -13.67 16.66 1.55
CA ARG A 246 -12.41 16.47 0.81
C ARG A 246 -11.27 15.92 1.68
N LYS A 247 -11.32 16.14 3.00
CA LYS A 247 -10.32 15.63 3.95
C LYS A 247 -10.54 14.17 4.33
N VAL A 248 -11.73 13.65 4.05
CA VAL A 248 -12.09 12.25 4.37
C VAL A 248 -11.33 11.31 3.42
N PRO A 249 -10.42 10.44 3.93
CA PRO A 249 -9.75 9.43 3.13
C PRO A 249 -10.78 8.56 2.37
N GLY A 250 -10.53 8.33 1.08
CA GLY A 250 -11.47 7.62 0.21
C GLY A 250 -12.48 8.51 -0.52
N ILE A 251 -12.61 9.81 -0.15
CA ILE A 251 -13.37 10.80 -0.91
C ILE A 251 -12.40 11.67 -1.72
N GLY A 252 -12.22 11.28 -2.98
CA GLY A 252 -11.31 11.98 -3.91
C GLY A 252 -11.91 13.27 -4.49
N PHE A 253 -11.12 13.95 -5.31
CA PHE A 253 -11.51 15.22 -5.94
C PHE A 253 -12.83 15.13 -6.72
N LYS A 254 -12.98 14.11 -7.58
CA LYS A 254 -14.20 13.93 -8.38
C LYS A 254 -15.43 13.74 -7.50
N THR A 255 -15.34 12.84 -6.52
CA THR A 255 -16.44 12.58 -5.58
C THR A 255 -16.81 13.81 -4.78
N SER A 256 -15.80 14.55 -4.26
CA SER A 256 -16.04 15.80 -3.52
C SER A 256 -16.77 16.84 -4.38
N ARG A 257 -16.35 17.02 -5.64
CA ARG A 257 -17.00 17.98 -6.56
C ARG A 257 -18.47 17.63 -6.88
N ILE A 258 -18.75 16.33 -7.06
CA ILE A 258 -20.13 15.88 -7.27
C ILE A 258 -20.98 16.16 -6.01
N LEU A 259 -20.44 15.88 -4.82
CA LEU A 259 -21.13 16.19 -3.56
C LEU A 259 -21.31 17.70 -3.38
N GLU A 260 -20.29 18.51 -3.68
CA GLU A 260 -20.40 19.98 -3.63
C GLU A 260 -21.51 20.50 -4.54
N SER A 261 -21.60 20.02 -5.78
CA SER A 261 -22.64 20.44 -6.73
C SER A 261 -24.04 20.04 -6.30
N GLN A 262 -24.18 18.97 -5.51
CA GLN A 262 -25.47 18.49 -5.00
C GLN A 262 -25.92 19.21 -3.73
N TYR A 263 -24.98 19.50 -2.80
CA TYR A 263 -25.34 19.97 -1.45
C TYR A 263 -25.05 21.45 -1.18
N LEU A 264 -24.33 22.13 -2.09
CA LEU A 264 -24.10 23.57 -1.99
C LEU A 264 -25.01 24.34 -2.97
N SER A 265 -25.68 25.36 -2.47
CA SER A 265 -26.57 26.22 -3.27
C SER A 265 -25.82 27.07 -4.30
N THR A 266 -24.53 27.32 -4.08
CA THR A 266 -23.67 28.08 -4.98
C THR A 266 -22.70 27.12 -5.65
N GLN A 267 -22.79 27.02 -6.97
CA GLN A 267 -21.81 26.20 -7.72
C GLN A 267 -20.41 26.81 -7.58
N PRO A 268 -19.41 25.98 -7.22
CA PRO A 268 -18.03 26.46 -7.15
C PRO A 268 -17.57 26.92 -8.53
N GLY A 269 -17.04 28.14 -8.59
CA GLY A 269 -16.50 28.72 -9.84
C GLY A 269 -15.24 28.01 -10.31
N PRO A 270 -14.77 28.31 -11.56
CA PRO A 270 -13.51 27.77 -12.09
C PRO A 270 -12.29 28.09 -11.22
N GLU A 271 -12.31 29.24 -10.52
CA GLU A 271 -11.25 29.67 -9.59
C GLU A 271 -11.19 28.84 -8.30
N ASP A 272 -12.25 28.10 -7.97
CA ASP A 272 -12.32 27.20 -6.81
C ASP A 272 -11.71 25.82 -7.12
N ALA A 273 -11.27 25.58 -8.34
CA ALA A 273 -10.70 24.29 -8.76
C ALA A 273 -9.40 23.95 -8.01
N ASP A 274 -8.65 24.95 -7.56
CA ASP A 274 -7.36 24.81 -6.87
C ASP A 274 -7.46 24.82 -5.33
N ARG A 275 -8.68 24.93 -4.77
CA ARG A 275 -8.85 24.91 -3.30
C ARG A 275 -8.50 23.55 -2.73
N GLU A 276 -7.50 23.49 -1.86
CA GLU A 276 -7.14 22.29 -1.09
C GLU A 276 -8.24 21.80 -0.16
N THR A 277 -9.21 22.66 0.18
CA THR A 277 -10.31 22.36 1.09
C THR A 277 -11.65 22.66 0.46
N SER A 278 -12.54 21.67 0.47
CA SER A 278 -13.94 21.85 0.14
C SER A 278 -14.66 22.66 1.22
N PRO A 279 -15.56 23.60 0.88
CA PRO A 279 -16.42 24.27 1.84
C PRO A 279 -17.49 23.33 2.41
N LEU A 280 -17.76 22.20 1.74
CA LEU A 280 -18.74 21.21 2.16
C LEU A 280 -18.17 20.36 3.31
N LYS A 281 -18.84 20.40 4.46
CA LYS A 281 -18.50 19.56 5.62
C LYS A 281 -19.27 18.25 5.59
N VAL A 282 -18.76 17.25 6.32
CA VAL A 282 -19.39 15.94 6.49
C VAL A 282 -20.81 16.08 7.06
N CYS A 283 -21.02 16.94 8.06
CA CYS A 283 -22.34 17.18 8.64
C CYS A 283 -23.37 17.64 7.61
N HIS A 284 -22.99 18.48 6.65
CA HIS A 284 -23.92 18.96 5.62
C HIS A 284 -24.47 17.83 4.75
N VAL A 285 -23.64 16.84 4.44
CA VAL A 285 -24.07 15.68 3.65
C VAL A 285 -24.80 14.68 4.53
N ARG A 286 -24.24 14.33 5.68
CA ARG A 286 -24.76 13.29 6.58
C ARG A 286 -26.15 13.62 7.14
N LEU A 287 -26.38 14.87 7.50
CA LEU A 287 -27.64 15.33 8.10
C LEU A 287 -28.70 15.73 7.07
N HIS A 288 -28.36 15.82 5.79
CA HIS A 288 -29.33 16.22 4.76
C HIS A 288 -30.44 15.15 4.65
N PRO A 289 -31.73 15.58 4.63
CA PRO A 289 -32.87 14.65 4.69
C PRO A 289 -32.88 13.59 3.59
N ASP A 290 -32.44 13.95 2.40
CA ASP A 290 -32.50 13.07 1.22
C ASP A 290 -31.24 12.18 1.09
N THR A 291 -30.22 12.37 1.94
CA THR A 291 -29.00 11.57 1.82
C THR A 291 -29.19 10.17 2.35
N ALA A 292 -28.97 9.18 1.50
CA ALA A 292 -29.01 7.75 1.80
C ALA A 292 -28.00 7.01 0.93
N PRO A 293 -27.60 5.78 1.28
CA PRO A 293 -26.74 4.96 0.44
C PRO A 293 -27.22 4.85 -1.00
N ASP A 294 -28.52 4.58 -1.22
CA ASP A 294 -29.10 4.44 -2.56
C ASP A 294 -29.06 5.74 -3.38
N MET A 295 -29.23 6.88 -2.70
CA MET A 295 -29.12 8.20 -3.34
C MET A 295 -27.66 8.49 -3.72
N LEU A 296 -26.72 8.21 -2.81
CA LEU A 296 -25.30 8.35 -3.09
C LEU A 296 -24.85 7.39 -4.20
N GLU A 297 -25.41 6.17 -4.29
CA GLU A 297 -25.14 5.23 -5.38
C GLU A 297 -25.61 5.79 -6.73
N LYS A 298 -26.81 6.39 -6.79
CA LYS A 298 -27.31 7.05 -7.99
C LYS A 298 -26.48 8.26 -8.40
N LEU A 299 -25.97 9.02 -7.42
CA LEU A 299 -25.20 10.23 -7.64
C LEU A 299 -23.75 9.96 -8.08
N LEU A 300 -23.10 8.97 -7.45
CA LEU A 300 -21.67 8.67 -7.60
C LEU A 300 -21.39 7.47 -8.50
N GLY A 301 -22.39 6.62 -8.70
CA GLY A 301 -22.32 5.44 -9.56
C GLY A 301 -22.35 5.80 -11.04
N GLY A 302 -22.06 4.80 -11.90
CA GLY A 302 -22.09 4.97 -13.35
C GLY A 302 -21.03 4.09 -14.03
N PRO A 303 -20.89 4.16 -15.35
CA PRO A 303 -19.89 3.41 -16.09
C PRO A 303 -18.47 3.69 -15.57
N GLY A 304 -17.77 2.65 -15.11
CA GLY A 304 -16.43 2.76 -14.55
C GLY A 304 -16.36 3.10 -13.05
N SER A 305 -17.49 3.26 -12.36
CA SER A 305 -17.54 3.40 -10.90
C SER A 305 -17.57 2.02 -10.23
N GLU A 306 -17.02 1.96 -9.02
CA GLU A 306 -17.10 0.79 -8.15
C GLU A 306 -18.57 0.53 -7.74
N ARG A 307 -18.99 -0.73 -7.76
CA ARG A 307 -20.32 -1.10 -7.23
C ARG A 307 -20.36 -0.88 -5.72
N GLY A 308 -21.47 -0.34 -5.19
CA GLY A 308 -21.62 -0.06 -3.76
C GLY A 308 -20.87 1.20 -3.31
N VAL A 309 -20.50 2.09 -4.24
CA VAL A 309 -19.86 3.38 -3.91
C VAL A 309 -20.70 4.21 -2.96
N GLY A 310 -22.03 4.16 -3.07
CA GLY A 310 -22.95 4.88 -2.19
C GLY A 310 -22.88 4.39 -0.76
N GLU A 311 -22.90 3.08 -0.55
CA GLU A 311 -22.79 2.47 0.78
C GLU A 311 -21.42 2.72 1.40
N ARG A 312 -20.36 2.60 0.59
CA ARG A 312 -18.98 2.92 1.02
C ARG A 312 -18.83 4.38 1.44
N VAL A 313 -19.31 5.34 0.64
CA VAL A 313 -19.22 6.76 0.97
C VAL A 313 -20.07 7.08 2.20
N TRP A 314 -21.27 6.51 2.32
CA TRP A 314 -22.10 6.63 3.51
C TRP A 314 -21.37 6.14 4.77
N GLY A 315 -20.72 4.98 4.70
CA GLY A 315 -19.85 4.47 5.77
C GLY A 315 -18.75 5.44 6.14
N LEU A 316 -17.98 5.94 5.15
CA LEU A 316 -16.89 6.89 5.38
C LEU A 316 -17.36 8.17 6.08
N LEU A 317 -18.54 8.71 5.72
CA LEU A 317 -19.13 9.88 6.38
C LEU A 317 -19.49 9.63 7.85
N HIS A 318 -19.67 8.37 8.25
CA HIS A 318 -19.92 7.93 9.63
C HIS A 318 -18.69 7.41 10.36
N GLY A 319 -17.50 7.56 9.79
CA GLY A 319 -16.25 7.06 10.38
C GLY A 319 -16.09 5.55 10.30
N VAL A 320 -16.81 4.87 9.40
CA VAL A 320 -16.69 3.42 9.17
C VAL A 320 -15.68 3.15 8.07
N ASP A 321 -14.69 2.36 8.38
CA ASP A 321 -13.68 1.86 7.44
C ASP A 321 -13.26 0.44 7.85
N ASP A 322 -13.76 -0.53 7.12
CA ASP A 322 -13.48 -1.95 7.35
C ASP A 322 -12.19 -2.41 6.67
N THR A 323 -11.53 -1.54 5.91
CA THR A 323 -10.28 -1.91 5.24
C THR A 323 -9.20 -2.29 6.25
N GLU A 324 -8.53 -3.40 6.00
CA GLU A 324 -7.44 -3.83 6.85
C GLU A 324 -6.13 -3.10 6.51
N VAL A 325 -5.25 -3.00 7.51
CA VAL A 325 -3.85 -2.68 7.27
C VAL A 325 -3.22 -3.86 6.58
N LYS A 326 -2.59 -3.64 5.42
CA LYS A 326 -1.96 -4.70 4.64
C LYS A 326 -0.74 -5.25 5.37
N HIS A 327 -0.43 -6.52 5.12
CA HIS A 327 0.82 -7.09 5.60
C HIS A 327 2.02 -6.34 5.01
N ALA A 328 3.05 -6.18 5.84
CA ALA A 328 4.32 -5.64 5.41
C ALA A 328 4.91 -6.49 4.27
N SER A 329 5.28 -5.84 3.19
CA SER A 329 5.95 -6.49 2.07
C SER A 329 7.21 -5.72 1.72
N ASP A 330 8.31 -6.43 1.59
CA ASP A 330 9.57 -5.87 1.10
C ASP A 330 9.57 -5.77 -0.43
N ILE A 331 8.69 -6.53 -1.11
CA ILE A 331 8.49 -6.47 -2.55
C ILE A 331 7.42 -5.41 -2.87
N PRO A 332 7.74 -4.35 -3.63
CA PRO A 332 6.76 -3.35 -4.03
C PRO A 332 5.72 -3.97 -4.98
N SER A 333 4.47 -3.52 -4.94
CA SER A 333 3.43 -3.98 -5.87
C SER A 333 3.69 -3.54 -7.32
N GLN A 334 4.37 -2.41 -7.49
CA GLN A 334 4.81 -1.88 -8.79
C GLN A 334 6.04 -0.99 -8.62
N ILE A 335 6.84 -0.87 -9.67
CA ILE A 335 7.94 0.09 -9.78
C ILE A 335 7.68 0.95 -11.01
N SER A 336 7.68 2.27 -10.85
CA SER A 336 7.46 3.19 -11.97
C SER A 336 8.41 4.37 -11.93
N ILE A 337 8.82 4.84 -13.11
CA ILE A 337 9.54 6.08 -13.31
C ILE A 337 8.67 6.96 -14.18
N GLU A 338 8.43 8.17 -13.69
CA GLU A 338 7.61 9.17 -14.37
C GLU A 338 8.39 10.47 -14.50
N ASP A 339 8.29 11.11 -15.65
CA ASP A 339 8.81 12.44 -15.84
C ASP A 339 7.85 13.33 -16.62
N THR A 340 7.98 14.66 -16.42
CA THR A 340 7.13 15.68 -17.02
C THR A 340 7.94 16.65 -17.85
N TYR A 341 7.36 17.09 -18.98
CA TYR A 341 8.01 17.88 -20.01
C TYR A 341 7.19 19.12 -20.36
N LYS A 342 7.87 20.16 -20.79
CA LYS A 342 7.19 21.38 -21.32
C LYS A 342 6.53 21.14 -22.69
N GLY A 343 6.93 20.06 -23.37
CA GLY A 343 6.41 19.59 -24.64
C GLY A 343 7.50 18.80 -25.37
N LEU A 344 7.25 17.50 -25.57
CA LEU A 344 8.06 16.67 -26.46
C LEU A 344 7.30 16.49 -27.77
N GLU A 345 7.85 17.01 -28.85
CA GLU A 345 7.17 17.09 -30.15
C GLU A 345 7.78 16.15 -31.19
N THR A 346 9.05 15.79 -31.04
CA THR A 346 9.77 14.97 -32.00
C THR A 346 10.06 13.57 -31.49
N MET A 347 9.91 12.56 -32.35
CA MET A 347 10.13 11.17 -32.00
C MET A 347 11.53 10.88 -31.45
N TRP A 348 12.56 11.51 -31.97
CA TRP A 348 13.93 11.30 -31.51
C TRP A 348 14.13 11.77 -30.06
N ARG A 349 13.52 12.92 -29.67
CA ARG A 349 13.51 13.36 -28.25
C ARG A 349 12.71 12.46 -27.36
N ILE A 350 11.56 11.97 -27.84
CA ILE A 350 10.75 11.00 -27.10
C ILE A 350 11.55 9.73 -26.86
N GLU A 351 12.26 9.23 -27.86
CA GLU A 351 13.13 8.07 -27.76
C GLU A 351 14.26 8.28 -26.75
N GLU A 352 14.96 9.42 -26.82
CA GLU A 352 16.03 9.77 -25.87
C GLU A 352 15.52 9.78 -24.42
N GLU A 353 14.37 10.41 -24.18
CA GLU A 353 13.78 10.45 -22.84
C GLU A 353 13.26 9.08 -22.40
N LEU A 354 12.69 8.27 -23.27
CA LEU A 354 12.30 6.89 -22.95
C LEU A 354 13.52 6.03 -22.57
N GLN A 355 14.66 6.22 -23.23
CA GLN A 355 15.91 5.50 -22.86
C GLN A 355 16.35 5.88 -21.44
N LYS A 356 16.33 7.19 -21.09
CA LYS A 356 16.67 7.67 -19.74
C LYS A 356 15.75 7.10 -18.67
N ILE A 357 14.43 7.15 -18.92
CA ILE A 357 13.41 6.59 -18.01
C ILE A 357 13.59 5.08 -17.86
N SER A 358 13.83 4.37 -18.97
CA SER A 358 14.00 2.91 -18.97
C SER A 358 15.27 2.48 -18.22
N ALA A 359 16.39 3.16 -18.42
CA ALA A 359 17.61 2.91 -17.67
C ALA A 359 17.41 3.17 -16.16
N SER A 360 16.68 4.24 -15.82
CA SER A 360 16.32 4.54 -14.43
C SER A 360 15.40 3.48 -13.82
N LEU A 361 14.44 2.97 -14.61
CA LEU A 361 13.56 1.87 -14.20
C LEU A 361 14.38 0.59 -13.90
N VAL A 362 15.31 0.21 -14.77
CA VAL A 362 16.16 -0.99 -14.56
C VAL A 362 17.04 -0.84 -13.32
N ARG A 363 17.68 0.34 -13.13
CA ARG A 363 18.44 0.62 -11.90
C ARG A 363 17.57 0.45 -10.68
N ARG A 364 16.35 0.99 -10.72
CA ARG A 364 15.40 0.91 -9.64
C ARG A 364 14.93 -0.52 -9.37
N MET A 365 14.64 -1.29 -10.41
CA MET A 365 14.29 -2.71 -10.28
C MET A 365 15.42 -3.49 -9.60
N ARG A 366 16.67 -3.26 -9.99
CA ARG A 366 17.83 -3.92 -9.36
C ARG A 366 17.99 -3.55 -7.90
N THR A 367 17.80 -2.28 -7.54
CA THR A 367 17.85 -1.81 -6.15
C THR A 367 16.79 -2.45 -5.26
N ASP A 368 15.58 -2.65 -5.79
CA ASP A 368 14.46 -3.11 -4.98
C ASP A 368 14.23 -4.62 -5.05
N LEU A 369 14.64 -5.27 -6.15
CA LEU A 369 14.28 -6.66 -6.45
C LEU A 369 15.49 -7.58 -6.60
N VAL A 370 16.72 -7.14 -6.39
CA VAL A 370 17.92 -7.97 -6.43
C VAL A 370 18.56 -8.02 -5.05
N THR A 371 18.93 -9.19 -4.62
CA THR A 371 19.68 -9.45 -3.38
C THR A 371 20.99 -10.17 -3.69
N GLU A 372 21.93 -10.07 -2.77
CA GLU A 372 23.14 -10.90 -2.79
C GLU A 372 22.77 -12.34 -2.44
N ASP A 373 23.38 -13.28 -3.12
CA ASP A 373 23.16 -14.72 -2.92
C ASP A 373 24.49 -15.47 -2.99
N ASP A 374 25.08 -15.65 -1.83
CA ASP A 374 26.36 -16.37 -1.69
C ASP A 374 26.22 -17.89 -1.88
N SER A 375 25.00 -18.42 -2.05
CA SER A 375 24.75 -19.86 -2.23
C SER A 375 25.17 -20.36 -3.62
N VAL A 376 25.26 -19.49 -4.61
CA VAL A 376 25.63 -19.85 -5.99
C VAL A 376 27.10 -19.56 -6.28
N GLN A 377 27.56 -18.39 -5.88
CA GLN A 377 28.97 -17.95 -5.93
C GLN A 377 29.16 -16.79 -4.94
N PRO A 378 30.37 -16.63 -4.31
CA PRO A 378 30.64 -15.46 -3.49
C PRO A 378 30.39 -14.15 -4.25
N GLY A 379 29.50 -13.30 -3.75
CA GLY A 379 29.06 -12.07 -4.42
C GLY A 379 28.05 -12.28 -5.55
N GLY A 380 27.42 -13.45 -5.65
CA GLY A 380 26.33 -13.73 -6.58
C GLY A 380 25.14 -12.83 -6.33
N ARG A 381 24.36 -12.54 -7.38
CA ARG A 381 23.15 -11.73 -7.29
C ARG A 381 21.96 -12.47 -7.88
N ARG A 382 20.82 -12.41 -7.19
CA ARG A 382 19.58 -13.01 -7.71
C ARG A 382 18.39 -12.06 -7.57
N TRP A 383 17.41 -12.27 -8.41
CA TRP A 383 16.13 -11.58 -8.33
C TRP A 383 15.26 -12.23 -7.26
N ILE A 384 14.74 -11.42 -6.33
CA ILE A 384 13.75 -11.84 -5.32
C ILE A 384 12.33 -11.83 -5.87
N ALA A 385 12.08 -11.06 -6.92
CA ALA A 385 10.79 -11.05 -7.62
C ALA A 385 10.96 -10.64 -9.09
N HIS A 386 10.03 -11.14 -9.93
CA HIS A 386 9.99 -10.87 -11.36
C HIS A 386 8.66 -10.19 -11.71
N PRO A 387 8.64 -8.89 -12.04
CA PRO A 387 7.45 -8.26 -12.61
C PRO A 387 7.07 -8.91 -13.94
N LYS A 388 5.76 -9.09 -14.15
CA LYS A 388 5.22 -9.75 -15.35
C LYS A 388 4.71 -8.76 -16.40
N THR A 389 4.36 -7.55 -15.98
CA THR A 389 3.66 -6.58 -16.83
C THR A 389 4.48 -5.30 -16.97
N LEU A 390 4.67 -4.86 -18.20
CA LEU A 390 5.16 -3.53 -18.55
C LEU A 390 3.98 -2.65 -18.94
N ARG A 391 3.91 -1.44 -18.38
CA ARG A 391 2.90 -0.43 -18.71
C ARG A 391 3.58 0.89 -19.12
N LEU A 392 3.20 1.41 -20.26
CA LEU A 392 3.55 2.75 -20.72
C LEU A 392 2.32 3.64 -20.60
N SER A 393 2.47 4.78 -19.95
CA SER A 393 1.43 5.81 -19.85
C SER A 393 1.96 7.14 -20.36
N ILE A 394 1.14 7.84 -21.11
CA ILE A 394 1.45 9.16 -21.62
C ILE A 394 0.34 10.15 -21.30
N ARG A 395 0.68 11.42 -21.27
CA ARG A 395 -0.24 12.54 -21.19
C ARG A 395 0.25 13.61 -22.13
N SER A 396 -0.62 14.06 -23.03
CA SER A 396 -0.34 15.15 -23.95
C SER A 396 -0.87 16.48 -23.39
N TRP A 397 -0.28 17.57 -23.83
CA TRP A 397 -0.89 18.88 -23.64
C TRP A 397 -2.21 18.93 -24.39
N PRO A 398 -3.28 19.44 -23.79
CA PRO A 398 -4.56 19.59 -24.48
C PRO A 398 -4.41 20.55 -25.67
N ALA A 399 -5.15 20.28 -26.73
CA ALA A 399 -5.17 21.15 -27.92
C ALA A 399 -5.77 22.52 -27.58
N ASP A 400 -6.80 22.55 -26.73
CA ASP A 400 -7.48 23.76 -26.25
C ASP A 400 -7.53 23.81 -24.73
N GLN A 401 -7.58 24.99 -24.15
CA GLN A 401 -7.69 25.22 -22.70
C GLN A 401 -8.97 24.64 -22.07
N THR A 402 -9.97 24.32 -22.90
CA THR A 402 -11.24 23.72 -22.45
C THR A 402 -11.17 22.21 -22.26
N GLN A 403 -10.12 21.54 -22.78
CA GLN A 403 -9.97 20.11 -22.67
C GLN A 403 -9.19 19.74 -21.41
N SER A 404 -9.68 18.73 -20.67
CA SER A 404 -8.97 18.19 -19.53
C SER A 404 -7.79 17.33 -19.96
N PHE A 405 -6.72 17.34 -19.15
CA PHE A 405 -5.58 16.46 -19.34
C PHE A 405 -6.01 15.00 -19.24
N GLN A 406 -5.89 14.25 -20.31
CA GLN A 406 -6.18 12.81 -20.33
C GLN A 406 -4.88 12.00 -20.30
N ARG A 407 -4.80 11.05 -19.38
CA ARG A 407 -3.72 10.06 -19.30
C ARG A 407 -4.18 8.80 -20.00
N ILE A 408 -3.43 8.38 -21.01
CA ILE A 408 -3.66 7.12 -21.73
C ILE A 408 -2.56 6.14 -21.36
N SER A 409 -2.94 4.86 -21.19
CA SER A 409 -2.01 3.81 -20.77
C SER A 409 -2.20 2.55 -21.63
N ARG A 410 -1.10 1.87 -21.90
CA ARG A 410 -1.08 0.55 -22.53
C ARG A 410 -0.18 -0.37 -21.75
N SER A 411 -0.57 -1.64 -21.66
CA SER A 411 0.19 -2.66 -20.97
C SER A 411 0.47 -3.83 -21.90
N GLN A 412 1.60 -4.51 -21.66
CA GLN A 412 1.96 -5.77 -22.32
C GLN A 412 2.87 -6.59 -21.41
N PRO A 413 3.13 -7.88 -21.72
CA PRO A 413 4.11 -8.67 -21.00
C PRO A 413 5.49 -8.01 -20.98
N LEU A 414 6.19 -8.12 -19.84
CA LEU A 414 7.56 -7.61 -19.70
C LEU A 414 8.53 -8.56 -20.40
N PRO A 415 9.44 -8.08 -21.28
CA PRO A 415 10.45 -8.90 -21.93
C PRO A 415 11.45 -9.51 -20.96
N ASN A 416 11.85 -10.76 -21.18
CA ASN A 416 12.76 -11.47 -20.27
C ASN A 416 14.19 -10.90 -20.23
N PHE A 417 14.67 -10.26 -21.29
CA PHE A 417 16.03 -9.68 -21.31
C PHE A 417 16.27 -8.61 -20.25
N ILE A 418 15.19 -8.00 -19.71
CA ILE A 418 15.28 -6.98 -18.65
C ILE A 418 15.91 -7.52 -17.35
N PHE A 419 15.84 -8.84 -17.14
CA PHE A 419 16.38 -9.51 -15.97
C PHE A 419 17.86 -9.88 -16.09
N SER A 420 18.51 -9.58 -17.21
CA SER A 420 19.95 -9.77 -17.37
C SER A 420 20.72 -8.94 -16.33
N LEU A 421 21.46 -9.58 -15.44
CA LEU A 421 22.30 -8.88 -14.44
C LEU A 421 23.68 -8.45 -15.00
N PRO A 422 24.29 -9.19 -15.95
CA PRO A 422 25.56 -8.79 -16.58
C PRO A 422 25.46 -7.49 -17.39
N ASP A 423 24.35 -7.28 -18.11
CA ASP A 423 24.17 -6.12 -18.97
C ASP A 423 23.98 -4.84 -18.14
N THR A 424 24.45 -3.69 -18.67
CA THR A 424 24.27 -2.40 -18.00
C THR A 424 22.81 -1.95 -18.03
N PRO A 425 22.32 -1.16 -17.06
CA PRO A 425 20.98 -0.60 -17.10
C PRO A 425 20.71 0.22 -18.35
N GLU A 426 21.74 0.88 -18.87
CA GLU A 426 21.70 1.71 -20.09
C GLU A 426 21.44 0.85 -21.33
N THR A 427 22.19 -0.25 -21.48
CA THR A 427 22.04 -1.20 -22.59
C THR A 427 20.65 -1.83 -22.59
N ILE A 428 20.18 -2.28 -21.42
CA ILE A 428 18.83 -2.84 -21.25
C ILE A 428 17.77 -1.77 -21.53
N GLY A 429 17.97 -0.55 -21.04
CA GLY A 429 17.05 0.58 -21.25
C GLY A 429 16.92 0.94 -22.72
N GLN A 430 18.04 0.99 -23.47
CA GLN A 430 18.05 1.22 -24.92
C GLN A 430 17.29 0.12 -25.65
N ARG A 431 17.59 -1.14 -25.35
CA ARG A 431 16.90 -2.30 -25.96
C ARG A 431 15.40 -2.30 -25.66
N LEU A 432 15.01 -2.05 -24.40
CA LEU A 432 13.61 -1.94 -23.98
C LEU A 432 12.88 -0.83 -24.74
N THR A 433 13.54 0.30 -24.93
CA THR A 433 12.98 1.42 -25.68
C THR A 433 12.76 1.04 -27.14
N THR A 434 13.77 0.50 -27.82
CA THR A 434 13.73 0.22 -29.26
C THR A 434 12.79 -0.93 -29.59
N GLU A 435 12.91 -2.06 -28.88
CA GLU A 435 12.15 -3.28 -29.19
C GLU A 435 10.71 -3.26 -28.65
N THR A 436 10.45 -2.45 -27.59
CA THR A 436 9.19 -2.57 -26.84
C THR A 436 8.42 -1.25 -26.75
N LEU A 437 9.05 -0.19 -26.20
CA LEU A 437 8.32 1.04 -25.86
C LEU A 437 8.00 1.90 -27.10
N LEU A 438 8.89 1.99 -28.09
CA LEU A 438 8.61 2.70 -29.35
C LEU A 438 7.47 2.06 -30.14
N PRO A 439 7.39 0.73 -30.31
CA PRO A 439 6.19 0.08 -30.87
C PRO A 439 4.93 0.37 -30.06
N MET A 440 4.99 0.42 -28.72
CA MET A 440 3.85 0.81 -27.89
C MET A 440 3.44 2.26 -28.12
N MET A 441 4.41 3.19 -28.20
CA MET A 441 4.17 4.60 -28.50
C MET A 441 3.39 4.79 -29.79
N LYS A 442 3.84 4.14 -30.86
CA LYS A 442 3.18 4.22 -32.19
C LYS A 442 1.73 3.76 -32.18
N ARG A 443 1.31 2.95 -31.18
CA ARG A 443 -0.07 2.48 -31.05
C ARG A 443 -0.99 3.43 -30.29
N PHE A 444 -0.47 4.51 -29.67
CA PHE A 444 -1.32 5.49 -28.96
C PHE A 444 -2.07 6.41 -29.92
N HIS A 445 -1.46 6.77 -31.03
CA HIS A 445 -2.00 7.70 -32.00
C HIS A 445 -1.80 7.18 -33.43
N PRO A 446 -2.66 7.61 -34.38
CA PRO A 446 -2.49 7.27 -35.78
C PRO A 446 -1.14 7.80 -36.34
N PRO A 447 -0.65 7.23 -37.44
CA PRO A 447 0.47 7.77 -38.18
C PRO A 447 0.22 9.26 -38.53
N ASN A 448 1.23 10.12 -38.43
CA ASN A 448 1.15 11.56 -38.64
C ASN A 448 0.52 12.40 -37.52
N HIS A 449 0.24 11.83 -36.34
CA HIS A 449 -0.15 12.64 -35.20
C HIS A 449 1.01 13.51 -34.70
N ALA A 450 0.76 14.81 -34.53
CA ALA A 450 1.73 15.72 -33.92
C ALA A 450 1.82 15.43 -32.43
N TRP A 451 3.01 15.06 -31.96
CA TRP A 451 3.25 14.80 -30.54
C TRP A 451 3.37 16.13 -29.79
N LYS A 452 2.79 16.20 -28.62
CA LYS A 452 2.97 17.28 -27.65
C LYS A 452 2.89 16.71 -26.25
N LEU A 453 3.84 15.83 -25.92
CA LEU A 453 3.80 15.10 -24.66
C LEU A 453 4.17 16.01 -23.49
N GLN A 454 3.36 15.92 -22.45
CA GLN A 454 3.58 16.59 -21.17
C GLN A 454 4.13 15.63 -20.12
N LEU A 455 3.81 14.33 -20.23
CA LEU A 455 4.21 13.31 -19.25
C LEU A 455 4.44 11.97 -19.95
N MET A 456 5.50 11.28 -19.50
CA MET A 456 5.72 9.85 -19.79
C MET A 456 5.97 9.11 -18.49
N ASN A 457 5.39 7.92 -18.37
CA ASN A 457 5.58 7.00 -17.23
C ASN A 457 5.78 5.59 -17.76
N VAL A 458 6.88 4.96 -17.34
CA VAL A 458 7.14 3.54 -17.58
C VAL A 458 7.06 2.80 -16.25
N CYS A 459 6.25 1.77 -16.19
CA CYS A 459 5.93 1.04 -14.98
C CYS A 459 6.03 -0.47 -15.19
N VAL A 460 6.59 -1.18 -14.22
CA VAL A 460 6.51 -2.63 -14.11
C VAL A 460 5.65 -3.01 -12.91
N ALA A 461 4.81 -4.03 -13.09
CA ALA A 461 3.82 -4.46 -12.11
C ALA A 461 3.62 -5.97 -12.16
N ASN A 462 2.71 -6.49 -11.31
CA ASN A 462 2.41 -7.92 -11.17
C ASN A 462 3.68 -8.70 -10.81
N MET A 463 4.21 -8.37 -9.62
CA MET A 463 5.41 -8.99 -9.08
C MET A 463 5.14 -10.45 -8.74
N ALA A 464 5.90 -11.36 -9.35
CA ALA A 464 5.93 -12.77 -8.97
C ALA A 464 7.20 -13.01 -8.14
N ALA A 465 7.05 -13.44 -6.89
CA ALA A 465 8.19 -13.78 -6.04
C ALA A 465 9.00 -14.94 -6.64
N SER A 466 10.33 -14.84 -6.58
CA SER A 466 11.22 -15.95 -6.95
C SER A 466 11.18 -16.99 -5.83
N GLY A 467 10.91 -18.26 -6.18
CA GLY A 467 10.82 -19.34 -5.20
C GLY A 467 12.20 -19.65 -4.60
N SER A 468 12.48 -19.12 -3.42
CA SER A 468 13.37 -19.70 -2.41
C SER A 468 13.19 -18.94 -1.10
N GLU A 469 12.98 -19.65 0.00
CA GLU A 469 12.88 -19.15 1.38
C GLU A 469 11.70 -18.25 1.72
N ALA A 470 10.51 -18.56 1.22
CA ALA A 470 9.30 -18.05 1.86
C ALA A 470 8.74 -19.15 2.77
N GLY A 471 8.38 -18.76 3.98
CA GLY A 471 7.74 -19.62 4.98
C GLY A 471 6.47 -20.30 4.45
N PRO A 472 5.79 -21.12 5.23
CA PRO A 472 4.70 -21.97 4.77
C PRO A 472 3.59 -21.14 4.11
N GLY A 473 3.51 -21.19 2.77
CA GLY A 473 2.46 -20.51 1.99
C GLY A 473 2.82 -19.94 0.62
N VAL A 474 4.10 -19.86 0.25
CA VAL A 474 4.50 -19.35 -1.08
C VAL A 474 5.20 -20.44 -1.87
N GLY A 475 4.76 -20.66 -3.10
CA GLY A 475 5.08 -21.74 -4.02
C GLY A 475 6.46 -22.39 -3.85
N ARG A 476 6.46 -23.67 -3.60
CA ARG A 476 7.66 -24.49 -3.47
C ARG A 476 8.43 -24.53 -4.80
N ASP A 477 9.73 -24.24 -4.73
CA ASP A 477 10.63 -24.47 -5.87
C ASP A 477 10.62 -25.97 -6.22
N ILE A 478 10.10 -26.26 -7.40
CA ILE A 478 9.96 -27.62 -7.94
C ILE A 478 11.33 -28.31 -7.99
N SER A 479 12.44 -27.58 -8.23
CA SER A 479 13.78 -28.15 -8.30
C SER A 479 14.26 -28.70 -6.96
N VAL A 480 13.89 -28.07 -5.83
CA VAL A 480 14.19 -28.57 -4.48
C VAL A 480 13.35 -29.81 -4.15
N MET A 481 12.15 -29.90 -4.70
CA MET A 481 11.29 -31.07 -4.54
C MET A 481 11.88 -32.29 -5.27
N PHE A 482 12.43 -32.12 -6.47
CA PHE A 482 13.12 -33.19 -7.20
C PHE A 482 14.44 -33.61 -6.53
N LYS A 483 15.23 -32.66 -6.01
CA LYS A 483 16.46 -33.00 -5.25
C LYS A 483 16.16 -33.78 -3.97
N LYS A 484 15.12 -33.41 -3.23
CA LYS A 484 14.67 -34.19 -2.07
C LYS A 484 14.10 -35.56 -2.44
N GLN A 485 13.46 -35.68 -3.60
CA GLN A 485 12.94 -36.95 -4.08
C GLN A 485 14.06 -37.94 -4.41
N ASP A 486 15.16 -37.48 -4.99
CA ASP A 486 16.34 -38.32 -5.23
C ASP A 486 17.01 -38.81 -3.93
N ASP A 487 17.05 -37.98 -2.89
CA ASP A 487 17.59 -38.39 -1.58
C ASP A 487 16.65 -39.37 -0.85
N VAL A 488 15.34 -39.21 -0.98
CA VAL A 488 14.34 -40.15 -0.42
C VAL A 488 14.35 -41.45 -1.21
N LEU A 489 14.49 -41.41 -2.54
CA LEU A 489 14.57 -42.61 -3.38
C LEU A 489 15.86 -43.37 -3.22
N ARG A 490 16.98 -42.74 -2.77
CA ARG A 490 18.23 -43.44 -2.41
C ARG A 490 18.04 -44.45 -1.27
N GLN A 491 17.13 -44.18 -0.35
CA GLN A 491 16.79 -45.10 0.75
C GLN A 491 15.99 -46.34 0.30
N TRP A 492 15.43 -46.31 -0.90
CA TRP A 492 14.59 -47.36 -1.48
C TRP A 492 15.19 -48.02 -2.73
N LYS A 493 16.48 -47.69 -3.06
CA LYS A 493 17.23 -48.46 -4.08
C LYS A 493 17.59 -49.80 -3.48
N ILE A 494 16.82 -50.80 -3.81
CA ILE A 494 17.19 -52.21 -3.60
C ILE A 494 18.36 -52.51 -4.51
N ASP A 495 19.51 -52.88 -3.89
CA ASP A 495 20.65 -53.42 -4.61
C ASP A 495 20.23 -54.71 -5.31
N THR A 496 20.00 -54.61 -6.62
CA THR A 496 19.77 -55.77 -7.48
C THR A 496 21.13 -56.41 -7.83
N THR A 497 21.73 -57.03 -6.83
CA THR A 497 22.76 -58.05 -7.07
C THR A 497 22.46 -59.25 -6.18
N ILE A 498 22.21 -60.40 -6.88
CA ILE A 498 22.13 -61.79 -6.37
C ILE A 498 20.81 -62.12 -5.68
N VAL A 499 19.95 -62.97 -6.24
CA VAL A 499 20.05 -64.44 -6.37
C VAL A 499 18.92 -64.94 -7.27
N GLU A 500 19.23 -65.78 -8.19
CA GLU A 500 18.31 -66.68 -8.91
C GLU A 500 17.75 -67.73 -7.94
N ASP A 501 16.51 -68.19 -8.27
CA ASP A 501 15.80 -69.37 -7.77
C ASP A 501 15.11 -69.25 -6.38
N GLU A 502 13.83 -69.24 -6.38
CA GLU A 502 12.96 -70.36 -6.03
C GLU A 502 11.47 -70.00 -6.15
N THR A 503 10.79 -70.92 -6.65
CA THR A 503 9.38 -71.01 -7.01
C THR A 503 8.41 -71.02 -5.82
N ILE A 504 7.12 -70.55 -6.12
CA ILE A 504 5.82 -71.01 -5.54
C ILE A 504 5.39 -70.31 -4.24
N SER A 505 4.23 -69.73 -4.13
CA SER A 505 2.86 -70.21 -4.28
C SER A 505 1.86 -69.11 -3.94
N ASP A 506 0.67 -69.19 -4.50
CA ASP A 506 -0.54 -68.43 -4.16
C ASP A 506 -0.85 -68.34 -2.65
N VAL A 507 -1.10 -67.12 -2.16
CA VAL A 507 -1.96 -66.89 -1.03
C VAL A 507 -2.84 -65.65 -1.26
N SER A 508 -4.10 -65.88 -1.14
CA SER A 508 -5.27 -65.06 -1.26
C SER A 508 -5.20 -63.69 -0.54
N LEU A 509 -5.73 -62.68 -1.25
CA LEU A 509 -6.07 -61.35 -0.74
C LEU A 509 -7.22 -61.44 0.25
N GLU A 510 -6.99 -61.03 1.48
CA GLU A 510 -8.03 -60.59 2.40
C GLU A 510 -8.10 -59.06 2.35
N GLU A 511 -9.30 -58.58 2.11
CA GLU A 511 -9.67 -57.16 2.14
C GLU A 511 -9.53 -56.59 3.56
N ALA A 512 -8.77 -55.52 3.70
CA ALA A 512 -8.79 -54.70 4.93
C ALA A 512 -9.45 -53.36 4.58
N GLU A 513 -10.64 -53.16 5.11
CA GLU A 513 -11.38 -51.92 5.10
C GLU A 513 -10.56 -50.80 5.78
N LEU A 514 -10.36 -49.72 5.07
CA LEU A 514 -9.87 -48.43 5.65
C LEU A 514 -11.06 -47.49 5.76
N GLU A 515 -11.40 -47.20 7.00
CA GLU A 515 -12.38 -46.22 7.40
C GLU A 515 -12.02 -44.83 6.85
N GLY A 516 -13.03 -44.14 6.34
CA GLY A 516 -12.94 -42.83 5.75
C GLY A 516 -12.68 -41.72 6.74
N PHE A 517 -11.88 -40.76 6.34
CA PHE A 517 -11.89 -39.38 6.85
C PHE A 517 -12.71 -38.53 5.89
N ASP A 518 -13.83 -38.07 6.41
CA ASP A 518 -14.74 -37.09 5.82
C ASP A 518 -14.14 -35.70 6.03
N ASP A 519 -13.65 -35.04 4.97
CA ASP A 519 -13.41 -33.60 4.95
C ASP A 519 -14.36 -33.01 3.92
N GLY A 520 -15.48 -32.51 4.44
CA GLY A 520 -16.46 -31.80 3.67
C GLY A 520 -15.96 -30.43 3.22
N ASP A 521 -15.72 -30.28 1.94
CA ASP A 521 -15.84 -29.02 1.21
C ASP A 521 -16.64 -29.28 -0.06
N SER A 522 -17.92 -28.90 0.02
CA SER A 522 -18.84 -28.96 -1.11
C SER A 522 -18.52 -27.84 -2.10
N TRP A 523 -17.93 -28.22 -3.23
CA TRP A 523 -17.99 -27.41 -4.45
C TRP A 523 -19.32 -27.72 -5.12
N GLU A 524 -20.18 -26.71 -5.24
CA GLU A 524 -21.40 -26.83 -6.04
C GLU A 524 -21.02 -27.04 -7.51
N ASP A 525 -21.34 -28.22 -8.01
CA ASP A 525 -21.22 -28.63 -9.40
C ASP A 525 -22.34 -27.99 -10.23
N ASP A 526 -21.95 -27.03 -11.07
CA ASP A 526 -22.74 -26.62 -12.25
C ASP A 526 -21.81 -26.47 -13.45
N GLU A 527 -21.25 -27.60 -13.95
CA GLU A 527 -20.77 -27.70 -15.32
C GLU A 527 -20.90 -29.17 -15.81
N GLU A 528 -21.59 -29.34 -16.94
CA GLU A 528 -21.81 -30.64 -17.64
C GLU A 528 -20.45 -31.31 -17.94
N THR A 529 -20.05 -32.25 -17.13
CA THR A 529 -18.92 -33.13 -17.44
C THR A 529 -19.35 -34.20 -18.44
N ARG A 530 -18.54 -34.44 -19.49
CA ARG A 530 -18.77 -35.51 -20.45
C ARG A 530 -17.87 -36.71 -20.17
N ARG A 531 -18.46 -37.91 -20.20
CA ARG A 531 -17.71 -39.15 -20.00
C ARG A 531 -16.96 -39.53 -21.28
N CYS A 532 -15.64 -39.76 -21.18
CA CYS A 532 -14.85 -40.27 -22.30
C CYS A 532 -15.26 -41.71 -22.65
N SER A 533 -15.55 -41.97 -23.92
CA SER A 533 -15.94 -43.29 -24.39
C SER A 533 -14.81 -44.32 -24.42
N LEU A 534 -13.54 -43.88 -24.37
CA LEU A 534 -12.37 -44.73 -24.44
C LEU A 534 -11.86 -45.17 -23.07
N CYS A 535 -11.83 -44.26 -22.08
CA CYS A 535 -11.28 -44.54 -20.74
C CYS A 535 -12.30 -44.42 -19.60
N GLY A 536 -13.53 -43.96 -19.87
CA GLY A 536 -14.61 -43.86 -18.88
C GLY A 536 -14.52 -42.68 -17.89
N TYR A 537 -13.47 -41.85 -17.94
CA TYR A 537 -13.31 -40.68 -17.06
C TYR A 537 -14.27 -39.55 -17.44
N CYS A 538 -14.77 -38.84 -16.42
CA CYS A 538 -15.57 -37.64 -16.60
C CYS A 538 -14.63 -36.46 -16.86
N ILE A 539 -14.80 -35.77 -17.98
CA ILE A 539 -13.90 -34.70 -18.45
C ILE A 539 -14.70 -33.40 -18.60
N PRO A 540 -14.22 -32.31 -18.04
CA PRO A 540 -14.81 -30.98 -18.25
C PRO A 540 -14.76 -30.59 -19.74
N PRO A 541 -15.73 -29.84 -20.27
CA PRO A 541 -15.81 -29.49 -21.69
C PRO A 541 -14.55 -28.83 -22.25
N PHE A 542 -13.88 -27.99 -21.48
CA PHE A 542 -12.64 -27.32 -21.90
C PHE A 542 -11.44 -28.27 -22.05
N ALA A 543 -11.43 -29.41 -21.38
CA ALA A 543 -10.34 -30.38 -21.41
C ALA A 543 -10.56 -31.54 -22.42
N LEU A 544 -11.73 -31.64 -23.05
CA LEU A 544 -12.07 -32.74 -23.97
C LEU A 544 -11.10 -32.85 -25.15
N ALA A 545 -10.70 -31.75 -25.76
CA ALA A 545 -9.78 -31.75 -26.90
C ALA A 545 -8.35 -32.19 -26.52
N ALA A 546 -7.90 -31.83 -25.33
CA ALA A 546 -6.60 -32.25 -24.79
C ALA A 546 -6.63 -33.74 -24.41
N HIS A 547 -7.74 -34.22 -23.82
CA HIS A 547 -7.93 -35.59 -23.43
C HIS A 547 -8.04 -36.53 -24.65
N ALA A 548 -8.70 -36.10 -25.74
CA ALA A 548 -8.73 -36.86 -27.01
C ALA A 548 -7.32 -37.06 -27.58
N ARG A 549 -6.49 -36.01 -27.59
CA ARG A 549 -5.09 -36.11 -28.03
C ARG A 549 -4.24 -37.05 -27.17
N TYR A 550 -4.56 -37.20 -25.89
CA TYR A 550 -3.87 -38.15 -25.01
C TYR A 550 -4.10 -39.60 -25.47
N HIS A 551 -5.31 -39.94 -25.97
CA HIS A 551 -5.60 -41.25 -26.52
C HIS A 551 -4.98 -41.47 -27.90
N ASP A 552 -4.79 -40.42 -28.71
CA ASP A 552 -4.13 -40.48 -30.00
C ASP A 552 -2.61 -40.64 -29.94
N LEU A 553 -1.99 -40.32 -28.77
CA LEU A 553 -0.53 -40.39 -28.53
C LEU A 553 -0.11 -41.69 -27.82
N GLY A 554 -1.04 -42.61 -27.57
CA GLY A 554 -0.85 -43.81 -26.75
C GLY A 554 -0.80 -45.13 -27.55
N ASP A 555 -0.42 -45.12 -28.84
CA ASP A 555 -0.10 -46.32 -29.65
C ASP A 555 1.39 -46.33 -30.03
#